data_a4b7eb00f386080d2a45d808226715a6
#
_entry.id   a4b7eb00f386080d2a45d808226715a6
#
_cell.length_a   1.000
_cell.length_b   1.000
_cell.length_c   1.000
_cell.angle_alpha   90.00
_cell.angle_beta   90.00
_cell.angle_gamma   90.00
#
_symmetry.space_group_name_H-M   'P 1'
#
loop_
_entity.id
_entity.type
_entity.pdbx_description
1 polymer ?
#
loop_
_entity_poly.entity_id
_entity_poly.type
_entity_poly.pdbx_seq_one_letter_code
_entity_poly.pdbx_strand_id
1 'polypeptide(L)'
;VVGNGTQTRDFVFVTDVANALLKAAQWDQSREIMNVGSGNTYSINMLVELLGGDVVYVPKRPGEPDSTFADTRLIRRCLGWEPAVGFEEGVGIMLDNIQSWQGAPIWDEGSIAEATKDWFKYLGSDQGNLIPTGDQA
;
A
#
# COMPACT_ATOMS: atom_id res chain seq x y z
N VAL A 1 -12.82 4.86 -3.99
CA VAL A 1 -12.20 4.87 -2.65
C VAL A 1 -12.84 3.82 -1.78
N VAL A 2 -12.06 2.94 -1.16
CA VAL A 2 -12.54 1.96 -0.20
C VAL A 2 -12.81 2.65 1.16
N GLY A 3 -13.98 2.41 1.75
CA GLY A 3 -14.39 3.07 2.99
C GLY A 3 -14.52 4.59 2.83
N ASN A 4 -14.05 5.35 3.81
CA ASN A 4 -14.10 6.81 3.81
C ASN A 4 -12.78 7.49 3.39
N GLY A 5 -11.77 6.71 2.99
CA GLY A 5 -10.48 7.23 2.54
C GLY A 5 -9.54 7.76 3.62
N THR A 6 -9.89 7.61 4.92
CA THR A 6 -9.03 8.05 6.02
C THR A 6 -7.90 7.08 6.35
N GLN A 7 -7.98 5.83 5.86
CA GLN A 7 -6.90 4.85 6.00
C GLN A 7 -5.60 5.36 5.37
N THR A 8 -4.48 5.04 6.02
CA THR A 8 -3.17 5.50 5.57
C THR A 8 -2.31 4.36 5.02
N ARG A 9 -1.46 4.69 4.07
CA ARG A 9 -0.51 3.75 3.46
C ARG A 9 0.86 4.40 3.35
N ASP A 10 1.88 3.57 3.44
CA ASP A 10 3.25 3.95 3.13
C ASP A 10 3.45 3.80 1.62
N PHE A 11 3.43 4.93 0.93
CA PHE A 11 3.65 4.99 -0.52
C PHE A 11 5.12 5.21 -0.80
N VAL A 12 5.74 4.26 -1.47
CA VAL A 12 7.13 4.34 -1.94
C VAL A 12 7.17 4.35 -3.46
N PHE A 13 7.95 5.26 -4.05
CA PHE A 13 8.01 5.36 -5.50
C PHE A 13 8.81 4.20 -6.11
N VAL A 14 8.39 3.75 -7.30
CA VAL A 14 8.93 2.53 -7.92
C VAL A 14 10.44 2.57 -8.16
N THR A 15 11.01 3.73 -8.49
CA THR A 15 12.47 3.87 -8.70
C THR A 15 13.26 3.72 -7.40
N ASP A 16 12.69 4.12 -6.27
CA ASP A 16 13.29 3.92 -4.95
C ASP A 16 13.32 2.45 -4.57
N VAL A 17 12.23 1.72 -4.88
CA VAL A 17 12.21 0.25 -4.71
C VAL A 17 13.27 -0.42 -5.58
N ALA A 18 13.37 -0.04 -6.86
CA ALA A 18 14.40 -0.56 -7.76
C ALA A 18 15.81 -0.28 -7.24
N ASN A 19 16.06 0.93 -6.72
CA ASN A 19 17.34 1.29 -6.11
C ASN A 19 17.65 0.46 -4.85
N ALA A 20 16.63 0.20 -4.01
CA ALA A 20 16.79 -0.68 -2.85
C ALA A 20 17.24 -2.09 -3.25
N LEU A 21 16.61 -2.65 -4.30
CA LEU A 21 16.99 -3.97 -4.84
C LEU A 21 18.40 -3.98 -5.40
N LEU A 22 18.83 -2.94 -6.13
CA LEU A 22 20.19 -2.82 -6.65
C LEU A 22 21.22 -2.75 -5.52
N LYS A 23 20.95 -1.96 -4.46
CA LYS A 23 21.83 -1.89 -3.29
C LYS A 23 21.89 -3.23 -2.54
N ALA A 24 20.76 -3.91 -2.41
CA ALA A 24 20.72 -5.23 -1.78
C ALA A 24 21.53 -6.27 -2.59
N ALA A 25 21.50 -6.22 -3.92
CA ALA A 25 22.28 -7.11 -4.78
C ALA A 25 23.80 -6.87 -4.69
N GLN A 26 24.23 -5.67 -4.28
CA GLN A 26 25.64 -5.31 -4.08
C GLN A 26 26.13 -5.55 -2.65
N TRP A 27 25.22 -5.88 -1.75
CA TRP A 27 25.53 -6.12 -0.35
C TRP A 27 26.06 -7.56 -0.17
N ASP A 28 27.21 -7.69 0.46
CA ASP A 28 27.93 -8.95 0.60
C ASP A 28 27.46 -9.84 1.75
N GLN A 29 26.59 -9.33 2.62
CA GLN A 29 26.00 -10.10 3.72
C GLN A 29 24.63 -10.67 3.27
N SER A 30 24.29 -11.86 3.73
CA SER A 30 23.10 -12.58 3.32
C SER A 30 22.15 -12.88 4.48
N ARG A 31 20.87 -13.12 4.14
CA ARG A 31 19.80 -13.62 5.03
C ARG A 31 19.14 -12.57 5.92
N GLU A 32 19.22 -11.31 5.57
CA GLU A 32 18.43 -10.27 6.22
C GLU A 32 17.13 -10.02 5.46
N ILE A 33 16.06 -9.79 6.21
CA ILE A 33 14.77 -9.34 5.68
C ILE A 33 14.61 -7.87 6.02
N MET A 34 14.50 -7.02 5.02
CA MET A 34 14.43 -5.57 5.17
C MET A 34 13.13 -5.03 4.59
N ASN A 35 12.47 -4.15 5.32
CA ASN A 35 11.34 -3.42 4.77
C ASN A 35 11.83 -2.27 3.89
N VAL A 36 11.13 -2.06 2.79
CA VAL A 36 11.28 -0.90 1.90
C VAL A 36 10.02 -0.04 2.04
N GLY A 37 10.17 1.25 2.29
CA GLY A 37 9.06 2.16 2.46
C GLY A 37 9.52 3.61 2.41
N SER A 38 8.58 4.55 2.33
CA SER A 38 8.89 5.98 2.29
C SER A 38 9.35 6.55 3.63
N GLY A 39 9.05 5.85 4.73
CA GLY A 39 9.27 6.34 6.08
C GLY A 39 8.18 7.32 6.55
N ASN A 40 7.06 7.40 5.84
CA ASN A 40 5.89 8.18 6.19
C ASN A 40 4.60 7.48 5.75
N THR A 41 3.45 7.98 6.17
CA THR A 41 2.14 7.49 5.74
C THR A 41 1.25 8.63 5.29
N TYR A 42 0.45 8.37 4.26
CA TYR A 42 -0.49 9.33 3.69
C TYR A 42 -1.87 8.70 3.55
N SER A 43 -2.92 9.50 3.75
CA SER A 43 -4.28 9.01 3.60
C SER A 43 -4.64 8.77 2.14
N ILE A 44 -5.60 7.87 1.91
CA ILE A 44 -6.15 7.68 0.56
C ILE A 44 -6.85 8.94 0.07
N ASN A 45 -7.47 9.73 0.97
CA ASN A 45 -8.06 11.01 0.60
C ASN A 45 -7.02 11.99 0.05
N MET A 46 -5.82 12.06 0.65
CA MET A 46 -4.73 12.89 0.11
C MET A 46 -4.28 12.43 -1.28
N LEU A 47 -4.18 11.12 -1.51
CA LEU A 47 -3.89 10.59 -2.84
C LEU A 47 -4.95 10.99 -3.86
N VAL A 48 -6.23 10.88 -3.49
CA VAL A 48 -7.37 11.24 -4.34
C VAL A 48 -7.38 12.74 -4.65
N GLU A 49 -7.07 13.59 -3.68
CA GLU A 49 -6.95 15.03 -3.88
C GLU A 49 -5.85 15.37 -4.89
N LEU A 50 -4.69 14.71 -4.80
CA LEU A 50 -3.59 14.90 -5.76
C LEU A 50 -3.92 14.40 -7.16
N LEU A 51 -4.66 13.28 -7.27
CA LEU A 51 -5.07 12.71 -8.55
C LEU A 51 -6.15 13.56 -9.23
N GLY A 52 -7.02 14.20 -8.45
CA GLY A 52 -8.19 14.93 -8.94
C GLY A 52 -9.28 14.02 -9.50
N GLY A 53 -10.31 14.64 -10.08
CA GLY A 53 -11.42 13.94 -10.73
C GLY A 53 -12.56 13.54 -9.79
N ASP A 54 -13.54 12.81 -10.34
CA ASP A 54 -14.70 12.33 -9.59
C ASP A 54 -14.34 11.14 -8.70
N VAL A 55 -14.95 11.09 -7.52
CA VAL A 55 -14.66 10.08 -6.51
C VAL A 55 -15.87 9.20 -6.26
N VAL A 56 -15.68 7.89 -6.36
CA VAL A 56 -16.68 6.88 -5.99
C VAL A 56 -16.21 6.15 -4.74
N TYR A 57 -17.10 6.01 -3.75
CA TYR A 57 -16.82 5.30 -2.52
C TYR A 57 -17.43 3.89 -2.57
N VAL A 58 -16.61 2.89 -2.27
CA VAL A 58 -17.03 1.49 -2.19
C VAL A 58 -16.91 0.98 -0.74
N PRO A 59 -17.65 -0.08 -0.36
CA PRO A 59 -17.65 -0.56 1.02
C PRO A 59 -16.25 -0.87 1.56
N LYS A 60 -16.03 -0.58 2.86
CA LYS A 60 -14.80 -0.95 3.56
C LYS A 60 -14.65 -2.47 3.57
N ARG A 61 -13.47 -2.97 3.25
CA ARG A 61 -13.19 -4.41 3.24
C ARG A 61 -12.92 -4.92 4.65
N PRO A 62 -13.52 -6.04 5.05
CA PRO A 62 -13.24 -6.66 6.35
C PRO A 62 -11.76 -7.04 6.47
N GLY A 63 -11.16 -6.81 7.64
CA GLY A 63 -9.76 -7.18 7.91
C GLY A 63 -8.71 -6.28 7.23
N GLU A 64 -9.12 -5.26 6.47
CA GLU A 64 -8.16 -4.31 5.91
C GLU A 64 -7.62 -3.37 7.00
N PRO A 65 -6.28 -3.26 7.18
CA PRO A 65 -5.70 -2.42 8.23
C PRO A 65 -5.96 -0.93 7.95
N ASP A 66 -6.23 -0.18 9.03
CA ASP A 66 -6.42 1.27 8.92
C ASP A 66 -5.12 2.02 8.60
N SER A 67 -3.98 1.47 8.99
CA SER A 67 -2.65 2.04 8.68
C SER A 67 -1.63 0.96 8.36
N THR A 68 -0.81 1.21 7.34
CA THR A 68 0.39 0.43 7.07
C THR A 68 1.59 1.36 7.03
N PHE A 69 2.66 0.96 7.73
CA PHE A 69 3.88 1.76 7.85
C PHE A 69 5.09 0.84 7.94
N ALA A 70 6.09 1.06 7.09
CA ALA A 70 7.30 0.26 7.04
C ALA A 70 8.34 0.77 8.05
N ASP A 71 8.85 -0.12 8.89
CA ASP A 71 10.06 0.18 9.65
C ASP A 71 11.29 0.06 8.76
N THR A 72 11.83 1.17 8.33
CA THR A 72 12.97 1.27 7.40
C THR A 72 14.33 1.36 8.10
N ARG A 73 14.39 1.25 9.43
CA ARG A 73 15.65 1.41 10.19
C ARG A 73 16.72 0.41 9.79
N LEU A 74 16.31 -0.83 9.49
CA LEU A 74 17.27 -1.88 9.11
C LEU A 74 17.90 -1.61 7.74
N ILE A 75 17.09 -1.31 6.72
CA ILE A 75 17.62 -1.04 5.37
C ILE A 75 18.52 0.21 5.34
N ARG A 76 18.16 1.25 6.11
CA ARG A 76 19.02 2.45 6.26
C ARG A 76 20.38 2.08 6.84
N ARG A 77 20.40 1.30 7.92
CA ARG A 77 21.63 0.90 8.60
C ARG A 77 22.51 -0.02 7.75
N CYS A 78 21.91 -0.99 7.06
CA CYS A 78 22.65 -2.00 6.31
C CYS A 78 23.08 -1.55 4.92
N LEU A 79 22.19 -0.87 4.21
CA LEU A 79 22.41 -0.49 2.80
C LEU A 79 22.67 1.00 2.62
N GLY A 80 22.55 1.83 3.67
CA GLY A 80 22.55 3.28 3.53
C GLY A 80 21.49 3.76 2.54
N TRP A 81 20.35 3.03 2.46
CA TRP A 81 19.28 3.34 1.53
C TRP A 81 18.24 4.26 2.19
N GLU A 82 17.82 5.25 1.44
CA GLU A 82 16.70 6.13 1.76
C GLU A 82 15.90 6.40 0.49
N PRO A 83 14.56 6.61 0.60
CA PRO A 83 13.75 7.02 -0.53
C PRO A 83 14.18 8.41 -0.99
N ALA A 84 14.22 8.63 -2.30
CA ALA A 84 14.59 9.90 -2.91
C ALA A 84 13.39 10.69 -3.42
N VAL A 85 12.29 9.99 -3.77
CA VAL A 85 11.09 10.61 -4.36
C VAL A 85 10.01 10.76 -3.30
N GLY A 86 9.59 12.01 -3.05
CA GLY A 86 8.49 12.31 -2.14
C GLY A 86 7.14 11.87 -2.70
N PHE A 87 6.12 11.75 -1.82
CA PHE A 87 4.79 11.27 -2.19
C PHE A 87 4.14 12.13 -3.27
N GLU A 88 4.07 13.45 -3.06
CA GLU A 88 3.45 14.41 -3.99
C GLU A 88 4.21 14.44 -5.33
N GLU A 89 5.54 14.43 -5.29
CA GLU A 89 6.39 14.35 -6.47
C GLU A 89 6.14 13.06 -7.25
N GLY A 90 6.07 11.91 -6.57
CA GLY A 90 5.80 10.62 -7.18
C GLY A 90 4.43 10.57 -7.87
N VAL A 91 3.40 11.14 -7.26
CA VAL A 91 2.06 11.27 -7.88
C VAL A 91 2.13 12.18 -9.11
N GLY A 92 2.84 13.32 -9.04
CA GLY A 92 3.07 14.21 -10.19
C GLY A 92 3.73 13.49 -11.36
N ILE A 93 4.80 12.74 -11.12
CA ILE A 93 5.49 11.94 -12.15
C ILE A 93 4.54 10.90 -12.77
N MET A 94 3.68 10.26 -11.97
CA MET A 94 2.67 9.31 -12.48
C MET A 94 1.66 10.00 -13.39
N LEU A 95 1.16 11.18 -13.01
CA LEU A 95 0.22 11.97 -13.80
C LEU A 95 0.83 12.45 -15.12
N ASP A 96 2.06 12.92 -15.12
CA ASP A 96 2.78 13.33 -16.33
C ASP A 96 2.94 12.18 -17.34
N ASN A 97 2.97 10.94 -16.84
CA ASN A 97 3.11 9.73 -17.66
C ASN A 97 1.78 8.98 -17.86
N ILE A 98 0.64 9.53 -17.45
CA ILE A 98 -0.65 8.83 -17.46
C ILE A 98 -1.08 8.34 -18.85
N GLN A 99 -0.66 9.04 -19.90
CA GLN A 99 -0.95 8.66 -21.30
C GLN A 99 -0.40 7.27 -21.67
N SER A 100 0.66 6.82 -21.02
CA SER A 100 1.23 5.48 -21.21
C SER A 100 0.32 4.36 -20.72
N TRP A 101 -0.70 4.70 -19.93
CA TRP A 101 -1.64 3.76 -19.31
C TRP A 101 -3.01 3.71 -19.99
N GLN A 102 -3.20 4.37 -21.14
CA GLN A 102 -4.49 4.42 -21.87
C GLN A 102 -5.10 3.04 -22.18
N GLY A 103 -4.27 2.00 -22.31
CA GLY A 103 -4.71 0.63 -22.54
C GLY A 103 -4.93 -0.20 -21.26
N ALA A 104 -4.76 0.39 -20.08
CA ALA A 104 -4.94 -0.34 -18.82
C ALA A 104 -6.43 -0.68 -18.59
N PRO A 105 -6.74 -1.85 -17.98
CA PRO A 105 -8.10 -2.18 -17.60
C PRO A 105 -8.71 -1.16 -16.66
N ILE A 106 -9.94 -0.74 -16.95
CA ILE A 106 -10.70 0.19 -16.10
C ILE A 106 -11.53 -0.64 -15.13
N TRP A 107 -11.43 -0.29 -13.85
CA TRP A 107 -12.26 -0.88 -12.80
C TRP A 107 -13.42 0.06 -12.49
N ASP A 108 -14.64 -0.50 -12.50
CA ASP A 108 -15.87 0.15 -12.06
C ASP A 108 -16.40 -0.49 -10.77
N GLU A 109 -17.49 0.05 -10.21
CA GLU A 109 -18.11 -0.49 -8.99
C GLU A 109 -18.51 -1.95 -9.13
N GLY A 110 -19.04 -2.36 -10.28
CA GLY A 110 -19.51 -3.71 -10.53
C GLY A 110 -18.36 -4.71 -10.58
N SER A 111 -17.30 -4.41 -11.34
CA SER A 111 -16.11 -5.24 -11.43
C SER A 111 -15.35 -5.34 -10.10
N ILE A 112 -15.30 -4.26 -9.33
CA ILE A 112 -14.72 -4.27 -7.98
C ILE A 112 -15.57 -5.15 -7.04
N ALA A 113 -16.89 -5.02 -7.06
CA ALA A 113 -17.79 -5.82 -6.23
C ALA A 113 -17.65 -7.32 -6.52
N GLU A 114 -17.61 -7.71 -7.80
CA GLU A 114 -17.43 -9.11 -8.19
C GLU A 114 -16.03 -9.63 -7.78
N ALA A 115 -14.97 -8.88 -8.05
CA ALA A 115 -13.59 -9.28 -7.70
C ALA A 115 -13.38 -9.42 -6.17
N THR A 116 -14.13 -8.69 -5.35
CA THR A 116 -14.00 -8.72 -3.89
C THR A 116 -15.07 -9.56 -3.18
N LYS A 117 -15.97 -10.20 -3.92
CA LYS A 117 -17.09 -11.00 -3.42
C LYS A 117 -16.69 -12.05 -2.39
N ASP A 118 -15.66 -12.84 -2.71
CA ASP A 118 -15.16 -13.88 -1.81
C ASP A 118 -14.51 -13.28 -0.56
N TRP A 119 -13.86 -12.15 -0.68
CA TRP A 119 -13.33 -11.43 0.48
C TRP A 119 -14.44 -11.10 1.50
N PHE A 120 -15.52 -10.49 1.05
CA PHE A 120 -16.66 -10.18 1.90
C PHE A 120 -17.34 -11.44 2.45
N LYS A 121 -17.44 -12.50 1.65
CA LYS A 121 -18.03 -13.76 2.06
C LYS A 121 -17.25 -14.45 3.18
N TYR A 122 -15.94 -14.49 3.10
CA TYR A 122 -15.12 -15.27 4.04
C TYR A 122 -14.56 -14.45 5.20
N LEU A 123 -14.36 -13.16 5.04
CA LEU A 123 -13.86 -12.27 6.10
C LEU A 123 -14.93 -11.36 6.71
N GLY A 124 -16.07 -11.18 6.04
CA GLY A 124 -17.18 -10.35 6.53
C GLY A 124 -18.00 -10.99 7.66
N SER A 125 -17.89 -12.28 7.88
CA SER A 125 -18.62 -13.03 8.91
C SER A 125 -17.92 -13.03 10.28
N ASP A 126 -16.71 -12.51 10.40
CA ASP A 126 -15.90 -12.57 11.63
C ASP A 126 -16.03 -11.32 12.52
N GLN A 127 -17.27 -10.86 12.75
CA GLN A 127 -17.56 -9.97 13.89
C GLN A 127 -17.90 -10.77 15.17
N GLY A 128 -17.55 -12.06 15.26
CA GLY A 128 -18.07 -12.88 16.36
C GLY A 128 -17.26 -14.07 16.87
N ASN A 129 -16.06 -14.36 16.38
CA ASN A 129 -15.26 -15.45 16.98
C ASN A 129 -13.83 -14.98 17.31
N LEU A 130 -13.70 -14.38 18.49
CA LEU A 130 -12.45 -14.33 19.23
C LEU A 130 -11.98 -15.76 19.47
N ILE A 131 -10.79 -16.07 19.06
CA ILE A 131 -10.06 -17.30 19.37
C ILE A 131 -10.17 -17.54 20.88
N PRO A 132 -10.61 -18.72 21.35
CA PRO A 132 -10.54 -19.03 22.77
C PRO A 132 -9.06 -19.03 23.18
N THR A 133 -8.71 -18.14 24.09
CA THR A 133 -7.44 -18.23 24.81
C THR A 133 -7.39 -19.59 25.46
N GLY A 134 -6.54 -20.47 24.95
CA GLY A 134 -6.26 -21.76 25.54
C GLY A 134 -5.82 -21.57 26.98
N ASP A 135 -6.63 -22.11 27.87
CA ASP A 135 -6.38 -22.20 29.30
C ASP A 135 -5.14 -23.05 29.55
N GLN A 136 -4.37 -22.59 30.50
CA GLN A 136 -3.20 -23.26 31.00
C GLN A 136 -3.60 -24.55 31.73
N ALA A 137 -2.89 -25.60 31.50
CA ALA A 137 -2.64 -26.66 32.45
C ALA A 137 -1.18 -27.14 32.33
#